data_b5637117ef4428e8a364966d2a214d31
#
_entry.id   b5637117ef4428e8a364966d2a214d31
#
_cell.length_a   1.000
_cell.length_b   1.000
_cell.length_c   1.000
_cell.angle_alpha   90.00
_cell.angle_beta   90.00
_cell.angle_gamma   90.00
#
_symmetry.space_group_name_H-M   'P 1'
#
loop_
_entity.id
_entity.type
_entity.pdbx_description
1 polymer ?
#
loop_
_entity_poly.entity_id
_entity_poly.type
_entity_poly.pdbx_seq_one_letter_code
_entity_poly.pdbx_strand_id
1 'polypeptide(L)'
;MFRVKVRLNGLAVQAVVGTAAEVTLVSDRVVAQLSEEVPVLEHVYMKTAGRGLQMNGSIVGPVTIQLGDMVFQERVYVAPIQDCMLLGLDFLKKHGVTIDIVGATMCLNGQVVPMAQEGELVEAREANVTVARTVVIPPNSVAMVKSSLGKPIGTFAVEAECGDVIVPMSVHVSEAVLRLPMVNMSGHHVRLKQGKLVGKAEQKRYV
;
A
#
# COMPACT_ATOMS: atom_id res chain seq x y z
N MET A 1 8.36 8.36 9.39
CA MET A 1 9.25 7.18 9.21
C MET A 1 9.69 7.11 7.76
N PHE A 2 10.97 6.89 7.47
CA PHE A 2 11.44 6.82 6.07
C PHE A 2 11.17 5.44 5.47
N ARG A 3 10.71 5.44 4.22
CA ARG A 3 10.43 4.23 3.44
C ARG A 3 11.14 4.29 2.09
N VAL A 4 11.53 3.15 1.59
CA VAL A 4 12.18 3.00 0.28
C VAL A 4 11.48 1.91 -0.53
N LYS A 5 11.44 2.08 -1.84
CA LYS A 5 10.91 1.04 -2.75
C LYS A 5 11.94 -0.06 -2.94
N VAL A 6 11.53 -1.29 -2.69
CA VAL A 6 12.36 -2.51 -2.82
C VAL A 6 11.63 -3.51 -3.70
N ARG A 7 12.38 -4.30 -4.47
CA ARG A 7 11.85 -5.55 -5.03
C ARG A 7 12.45 -6.72 -4.28
N LEU A 8 11.60 -7.53 -3.67
CA LEU A 8 11.99 -8.76 -2.98
C LEU A 8 11.61 -9.96 -3.85
N ASN A 9 12.58 -10.70 -4.37
CA ASN A 9 12.36 -11.76 -5.38
C ASN A 9 11.41 -11.29 -6.50
N GLY A 10 11.56 -10.04 -6.97
CA GLY A 10 10.71 -9.43 -7.99
C GLY A 10 9.42 -8.78 -7.49
N LEU A 11 8.92 -9.14 -6.31
CA LEU A 11 7.73 -8.52 -5.70
C LEU A 11 8.06 -7.10 -5.22
N ALA A 12 7.31 -6.11 -5.69
CA ALA A 12 7.49 -4.72 -5.26
C ALA A 12 6.90 -4.50 -3.87
N VAL A 13 7.74 -4.12 -2.92
CA VAL A 13 7.36 -3.83 -1.54
C VAL A 13 7.91 -2.48 -1.09
N GLN A 14 7.37 -1.96 -0.01
CA GLN A 14 7.94 -0.80 0.67
C GLN A 14 8.65 -1.26 1.93
N ALA A 15 9.94 -0.94 2.02
CA ALA A 15 10.72 -1.20 3.21
C ALA A 15 10.88 0.06 4.05
N VAL A 16 10.69 -0.06 5.35
CA VAL A 16 11.06 0.98 6.31
C VAL A 16 12.56 0.97 6.49
N VAL A 17 13.19 2.13 6.44
CA VAL A 17 14.61 2.28 6.78
C VAL A 17 14.73 2.32 8.31
N GLY A 18 15.11 1.17 8.89
CA GLY A 18 15.00 0.91 10.33
C GLY A 18 16.34 0.96 11.04
N THR A 19 16.89 2.15 11.31
CA THR A 19 18.14 2.29 12.07
C THR A 19 18.05 1.80 13.52
N ALA A 20 16.84 1.56 14.04
CA ALA A 20 16.60 0.98 15.36
C ALA A 20 16.39 -0.55 15.32
N ALA A 21 16.31 -1.15 14.13
CA ALA A 21 16.21 -2.59 13.96
C ALA A 21 17.62 -3.19 13.73
N GLU A 22 18.01 -4.16 14.54
CA GLU A 22 19.32 -4.80 14.39
C GLU A 22 19.41 -5.65 13.13
N VAL A 23 18.29 -6.25 12.73
CA VAL A 23 18.19 -7.19 11.62
C VAL A 23 17.15 -6.75 10.59
N THR A 24 17.37 -7.17 9.36
CA THR A 24 16.43 -6.98 8.25
C THR A 24 15.29 -7.99 8.38
N LEU A 25 14.07 -7.46 8.46
CA LEU A 25 12.84 -8.22 8.69
C LEU A 25 11.91 -8.11 7.50
N VAL A 26 11.28 -9.21 7.14
CA VAL A 26 10.20 -9.28 6.14
C VAL A 26 8.96 -9.84 6.81
N SER A 27 7.80 -9.27 6.51
CA SER A 27 6.54 -9.82 6.99
C SER A 27 6.28 -11.21 6.41
N ASP A 28 5.80 -12.13 7.23
CA ASP A 28 5.32 -13.45 6.82
C ASP A 28 4.29 -13.35 5.68
N ARG A 29 3.41 -12.31 5.72
CA ARG A 29 2.43 -12.02 4.67
C ARG A 29 3.08 -11.68 3.32
N VAL A 30 4.24 -11.04 3.32
CA VAL A 30 4.99 -10.72 2.10
C VAL A 30 5.65 -11.96 1.54
N VAL A 31 6.26 -12.77 2.40
CA VAL A 31 6.89 -14.04 1.98
C VAL A 31 5.85 -14.98 1.36
N ALA A 32 4.65 -15.05 1.93
CA ALA A 32 3.55 -15.85 1.39
C ALA A 32 3.06 -15.40 -0.02
N GLN A 33 3.42 -14.18 -0.48
CA GLN A 33 3.08 -13.66 -1.79
C GLN A 33 4.19 -13.86 -2.83
N LEU A 34 5.36 -14.37 -2.42
CA LEU A 34 6.44 -14.64 -3.36
C LEU A 34 6.06 -15.79 -4.31
N SER A 35 6.45 -15.67 -5.57
CA SER A 35 6.15 -16.68 -6.59
C SER A 35 6.93 -17.98 -6.40
N GLU A 36 8.05 -17.91 -5.67
CA GLU A 36 8.92 -19.04 -5.38
C GLU A 36 9.04 -19.21 -3.87
N GLU A 37 9.05 -20.46 -3.42
CA GLU A 37 9.26 -20.79 -2.03
C GLU A 37 10.69 -20.47 -1.62
N VAL A 38 10.85 -19.73 -0.51
CA VAL A 38 12.18 -19.37 0.01
C VAL A 38 12.55 -20.35 1.11
N PRO A 39 13.74 -20.99 1.05
CA PRO A 39 14.16 -21.95 2.05
C PRO A 39 14.22 -21.36 3.45
N VAL A 40 13.63 -22.05 4.41
CA VAL A 40 13.80 -21.75 5.83
C VAL A 40 15.12 -22.36 6.28
N LEU A 41 16.01 -21.52 6.79
CA LEU A 41 17.34 -21.92 7.25
C LEU A 41 17.36 -22.24 8.74
N GLU A 42 16.60 -21.45 9.53
CA GLU A 42 16.59 -21.57 10.98
C GLU A 42 15.28 -20.96 11.55
N HIS A 43 14.78 -21.54 12.64
CA HIS A 43 13.72 -20.93 13.46
C HIS A 43 14.33 -20.18 14.62
N VAL A 44 13.88 -18.95 14.86
CA VAL A 44 14.49 -18.05 15.84
C VAL A 44 13.46 -17.37 16.73
N TYR A 45 13.90 -17.00 17.94
CA TYR A 45 13.14 -16.17 18.86
C TYR A 45 13.76 -14.77 18.87
N MET A 46 13.01 -13.78 18.48
CA MET A 46 13.48 -12.40 18.41
C MET A 46 12.91 -11.58 19.56
N LYS A 47 13.78 -10.77 20.16
CA LYS A 47 13.35 -9.77 21.16
C LYS A 47 12.76 -8.56 20.42
N THR A 48 11.61 -8.10 20.88
CA THR A 48 11.01 -6.87 20.39
C THR A 48 11.41 -5.69 21.27
N ALA A 49 11.10 -4.48 20.83
CA ALA A 49 11.37 -3.26 21.60
C ALA A 49 10.58 -3.18 22.94
N GLY A 50 9.56 -4.01 23.13
CA GLY A 50 8.81 -4.10 24.38
C GLY A 50 9.54 -4.97 25.42
N ARG A 51 9.47 -4.58 26.70
CA ARG A 51 10.08 -5.36 27.79
C ARG A 51 9.46 -6.76 27.85
N GLY A 52 10.31 -7.79 27.66
CA GLY A 52 9.92 -9.20 27.81
C GLY A 52 9.07 -9.75 26.67
N LEU A 53 8.80 -8.98 25.64
CA LEU A 53 8.08 -9.45 24.48
C LEU A 53 9.03 -10.10 23.49
N GLN A 54 8.69 -11.34 23.12
CA GLN A 54 9.40 -12.10 22.09
C GLN A 54 8.43 -12.43 20.97
N MET A 55 8.94 -12.52 19.75
CA MET A 55 8.19 -13.04 18.62
C MET A 55 8.93 -14.21 17.97
N ASN A 56 8.17 -15.17 17.54
CA ASN A 56 8.68 -16.28 16.76
C ASN A 56 8.92 -15.81 15.33
N GLY A 57 10.00 -16.27 14.74
CA GLY A 57 10.32 -16.02 13.36
C GLY A 57 11.22 -17.07 12.78
N SER A 58 11.63 -16.84 11.57
CA SER A 58 12.56 -17.72 10.86
C SER A 58 13.59 -16.90 10.11
N ILE A 59 14.77 -17.43 9.93
CA ILE A 59 15.76 -16.93 8.98
C ILE A 59 15.49 -17.68 7.67
N VAL A 60 15.33 -16.94 6.59
CA VAL A 60 15.12 -17.50 5.25
C VAL A 60 16.15 -16.94 4.28
N GLY A 61 16.36 -17.66 3.19
CA GLY A 61 17.24 -17.15 2.13
C GLY A 61 17.99 -18.24 1.36
N PRO A 62 18.76 -17.81 0.33
CA PRO A 62 18.93 -16.42 -0.07
C PRO A 62 17.67 -15.82 -0.69
N VAL A 63 17.44 -14.53 -0.43
CA VAL A 63 16.43 -13.72 -1.14
C VAL A 63 17.13 -12.63 -1.93
N THR A 64 16.54 -12.28 -3.05
CA THR A 64 16.99 -11.17 -3.89
C THR A 64 16.35 -9.87 -3.44
N ILE A 65 17.16 -8.93 -2.96
CA ILE A 65 16.74 -7.55 -2.63
C ILE A 65 17.25 -6.63 -3.72
N GLN A 66 16.35 -5.98 -4.45
CA GLN A 66 16.70 -4.97 -5.43
C GLN A 66 16.32 -3.58 -4.93
N LEU A 67 17.30 -2.67 -4.92
CA LEU A 67 17.16 -1.25 -4.58
C LEU A 67 17.67 -0.41 -5.75
N GLY A 68 16.77 0.28 -6.43
CA GLY A 68 17.12 0.92 -7.71
C GLY A 68 17.62 -0.11 -8.71
N ASP A 69 18.84 0.10 -9.23
CA ASP A 69 19.49 -0.83 -10.17
C ASP A 69 20.39 -1.86 -9.47
N MET A 70 20.54 -1.77 -8.16
CA MET A 70 21.39 -2.67 -7.38
C MET A 70 20.63 -3.91 -6.92
N VAL A 71 21.29 -5.06 -6.98
CA VAL A 71 20.74 -6.36 -6.61
C VAL A 71 21.63 -7.01 -5.56
N PHE A 72 21.03 -7.47 -4.46
CA PHE A 72 21.70 -8.10 -3.34
C PHE A 72 21.09 -9.47 -3.07
N GLN A 73 21.95 -10.42 -2.70
CA GLN A 73 21.54 -11.75 -2.21
C GLN A 73 21.72 -11.77 -0.70
N GLU A 74 20.61 -11.88 0.03
CA GLU A 74 20.64 -11.76 1.50
C GLU A 74 19.87 -12.88 2.18
N ARG A 75 20.22 -13.10 3.44
CA ARG A 75 19.39 -13.82 4.39
C ARG A 75 18.59 -12.79 5.16
N VAL A 76 17.31 -13.04 5.34
CA VAL A 76 16.42 -12.12 6.06
C VAL A 76 15.65 -12.85 7.15
N TYR A 77 15.23 -12.11 8.14
CA TYR A 77 14.34 -12.61 9.17
C TYR A 77 12.90 -12.46 8.71
N VAL A 78 12.07 -13.44 8.98
CA VAL A 78 10.63 -13.44 8.70
C VAL A 78 9.87 -13.51 10.01
N ALA A 79 8.94 -12.58 10.20
CA ALA A 79 8.12 -12.52 11.41
C ALA A 79 6.78 -11.82 11.13
N PRO A 80 5.77 -11.98 12.02
CA PRO A 80 4.47 -11.33 11.88
C PRO A 80 4.54 -9.84 12.25
N ILE A 81 5.23 -9.04 11.44
CA ILE A 81 5.33 -7.60 11.59
C ILE A 81 4.25 -6.87 10.77
N GLN A 82 3.91 -5.64 11.19
CA GLN A 82 2.91 -4.82 10.49
C GLN A 82 3.43 -4.26 9.16
N ASP A 83 4.67 -3.79 9.14
CA ASP A 83 5.31 -3.31 7.92
C ASP A 83 5.62 -4.47 6.96
N CYS A 84 5.66 -4.17 5.66
CA CYS A 84 6.03 -5.18 4.66
C CYS A 84 7.46 -5.67 4.87
N MET A 85 8.37 -4.74 5.17
CA MET A 85 9.79 -5.00 5.34
C MET A 85 10.44 -3.90 6.19
N LEU A 86 11.44 -4.27 6.98
CA LEU A 86 12.37 -3.36 7.66
C LEU A 86 13.78 -3.64 7.11
N LEU A 87 14.45 -2.63 6.57
CA LEU A 87 15.88 -2.69 6.29
C LEU A 87 16.65 -2.37 7.58
N GLY A 88 17.18 -3.38 8.21
CA GLY A 88 17.86 -3.27 9.49
C GLY A 88 19.32 -2.83 9.38
N LEU A 89 19.95 -2.65 10.54
CA LEU A 89 21.36 -2.25 10.64
C LEU A 89 22.30 -3.28 10.00
N ASP A 90 21.95 -4.56 10.02
CA ASP A 90 22.71 -5.61 9.35
C ASP A 90 22.92 -5.32 7.86
N PHE A 91 21.83 -5.02 7.15
CA PHE A 91 21.86 -4.63 5.73
C PHE A 91 22.56 -3.28 5.54
N LEU A 92 22.14 -2.27 6.31
CA LEU A 92 22.64 -0.91 6.17
C LEU A 92 24.17 -0.83 6.38
N LYS A 93 24.69 -1.51 7.40
CA LYS A 93 26.14 -1.55 7.69
C LYS A 93 26.89 -2.39 6.66
N LYS A 94 26.38 -3.57 6.31
CA LYS A 94 27.03 -4.48 5.36
C LYS A 94 27.28 -3.81 4.02
N HIS A 95 26.35 -2.97 3.58
CA HIS A 95 26.40 -2.29 2.28
C HIS A 95 26.84 -0.83 2.36
N GLY A 96 27.33 -0.37 3.52
CA GLY A 96 27.87 0.98 3.68
C GLY A 96 26.88 2.09 3.36
N VAL A 97 25.62 1.89 3.75
CA VAL A 97 24.55 2.85 3.45
C VAL A 97 24.73 4.13 4.25
N THR A 98 24.74 5.26 3.57
CA THR A 98 24.63 6.59 4.19
C THR A 98 23.23 7.13 4.01
N ILE A 99 22.70 7.78 5.05
CA ILE A 99 21.33 8.29 5.06
C ILE A 99 21.39 9.81 5.22
N ASP A 100 20.86 10.53 4.24
CA ASP A 100 20.61 11.96 4.32
C ASP A 100 19.15 12.18 4.72
N ILE A 101 18.97 12.56 5.99
CA ILE A 101 17.64 12.80 6.56
C ILE A 101 17.00 14.06 5.97
N VAL A 102 17.82 15.08 5.70
CA VAL A 102 17.34 16.36 5.18
C VAL A 102 16.93 16.24 3.72
N GLY A 103 17.79 15.60 2.92
CA GLY A 103 17.51 15.33 1.51
C GLY A 103 16.54 14.17 1.27
N ALA A 104 16.11 13.46 2.33
CA ALA A 104 15.29 12.26 2.25
C ALA A 104 15.83 11.25 1.23
N THR A 105 17.15 10.99 1.27
CA THR A 105 17.83 10.04 0.39
C THR A 105 18.73 9.09 1.16
N MET A 106 18.96 7.93 0.59
CA MET A 106 20.01 7.01 1.01
C MET A 106 21.00 6.81 -0.13
N CYS A 107 22.29 6.80 0.19
CA CYS A 107 23.34 6.52 -0.79
C CYS A 107 23.93 5.12 -0.50
N LEU A 108 24.07 4.33 -1.54
CA LEU A 108 24.50 2.96 -1.51
C LEU A 108 25.41 2.71 -2.70
N ASN A 109 26.67 2.36 -2.47
CA ASN A 109 27.67 2.17 -3.55
C ASN A 109 27.72 3.33 -4.56
N GLY A 110 27.54 4.58 -4.10
CA GLY A 110 27.53 5.77 -4.95
C GLY A 110 26.20 6.04 -5.67
N GLN A 111 25.23 5.17 -5.56
CA GLN A 111 23.89 5.38 -6.12
C GLN A 111 22.97 6.00 -5.06
N VAL A 112 22.30 7.09 -5.44
CA VAL A 112 21.33 7.77 -4.57
C VAL A 112 19.95 7.20 -4.82
N VAL A 113 19.33 6.73 -3.73
CA VAL A 113 17.97 6.18 -3.75
C VAL A 113 17.06 7.11 -2.93
N PRO A 114 15.99 7.63 -3.51
CA PRO A 114 15.06 8.49 -2.78
C PRO A 114 14.31 7.70 -1.74
N MET A 115 14.22 8.26 -0.54
CA MET A 115 13.33 7.80 0.53
C MET A 115 12.12 8.73 0.58
N ALA A 116 11.00 8.21 1.05
CA ALA A 116 9.85 9.04 1.30
C ALA A 116 9.42 8.96 2.76
N GLN A 117 8.95 10.04 3.30
CA GLN A 117 8.37 10.05 4.63
C GLN A 117 6.98 9.42 4.62
N GLU A 118 6.61 8.80 5.73
CA GLU A 118 5.25 8.32 5.93
C GLU A 118 4.29 9.51 5.82
N GLY A 119 3.41 9.47 4.80
CA GLY A 119 2.56 10.61 4.42
C GLY A 119 2.94 11.25 3.07
N GLU A 120 4.21 11.28 2.67
CA GLU A 120 4.63 11.79 1.36
C GLU A 120 4.59 10.75 0.24
N LEU A 121 4.72 9.45 0.56
CA LEU A 121 4.54 8.34 -0.41
C LEU A 121 3.07 7.99 -0.63
N VAL A 122 2.19 8.63 0.07
CA VAL A 122 0.78 8.66 -0.26
C VAL A 122 0.56 9.89 -1.16
N GLU A 123 0.94 9.82 -2.42
CA GLU A 123 -0.11 10.16 -3.36
C GLU A 123 -1.24 9.20 -2.98
N ALA A 124 -2.18 9.66 -2.18
CA ALA A 124 -3.48 9.06 -2.09
C ALA A 124 -3.89 8.92 -3.56
N ARG A 125 -3.86 7.68 -4.08
CA ARG A 125 -4.24 7.48 -5.46
C ARG A 125 -5.72 7.77 -5.48
N GLU A 126 -6.02 9.05 -5.62
CA GLU A 126 -7.37 9.51 -5.83
C GLU A 126 -7.71 9.34 -7.30
N ALA A 127 -8.88 8.85 -7.55
CA ALA A 127 -9.46 8.82 -8.89
C ALA A 127 -10.84 9.45 -8.85
N ASN A 128 -11.13 10.29 -9.82
CA ASN A 128 -12.48 10.83 -9.97
C ASN A 128 -13.45 9.71 -10.33
N VAL A 129 -14.58 9.72 -9.65
CA VAL A 129 -15.70 8.82 -9.93
C VAL A 129 -16.77 9.60 -10.68
N THR A 130 -17.09 9.16 -11.88
CA THR A 130 -18.07 9.81 -12.74
C THR A 130 -19.19 8.85 -13.14
N VAL A 131 -20.36 9.38 -13.42
CA VAL A 131 -21.50 8.61 -13.92
C VAL A 131 -21.21 8.10 -15.33
N ALA A 132 -21.25 6.78 -15.54
CA ALA A 132 -20.91 6.15 -16.82
C ALA A 132 -22.01 6.36 -17.89
N ARG A 133 -23.27 6.54 -17.48
CA ARG A 133 -24.41 6.85 -18.36
C ARG A 133 -25.45 7.64 -17.59
N THR A 134 -26.17 8.50 -18.30
CA THR A 134 -27.27 9.28 -17.69
C THR A 134 -28.26 8.35 -16.99
N VAL A 135 -28.64 8.69 -15.76
CA VAL A 135 -29.58 7.96 -14.91
C VAL A 135 -30.50 8.92 -14.19
N VAL A 136 -31.73 8.49 -13.92
CA VAL A 136 -32.68 9.19 -13.07
C VAL A 136 -32.92 8.35 -11.84
N ILE A 137 -32.72 8.95 -10.66
CA ILE A 137 -32.93 8.30 -9.36
C ILE A 137 -34.28 8.85 -8.81
N PRO A 138 -35.28 8.00 -8.57
CA PRO A 138 -36.54 8.43 -7.99
C PRO A 138 -36.40 9.06 -6.61
N PRO A 139 -37.40 9.82 -6.13
CA PRO A 139 -37.38 10.36 -4.77
C PRO A 139 -37.30 9.26 -3.73
N ASN A 140 -36.60 9.54 -2.61
CA ASN A 140 -36.47 8.66 -1.45
C ASN A 140 -36.10 7.21 -1.82
N SER A 141 -35.19 7.04 -2.78
CA SER A 141 -34.82 5.72 -3.29
C SER A 141 -33.32 5.53 -3.43
N VAL A 142 -32.91 4.26 -3.53
CA VAL A 142 -31.54 3.85 -3.80
C VAL A 142 -31.45 3.26 -5.21
N ALA A 143 -30.44 3.65 -5.96
CA ALA A 143 -30.15 3.08 -7.26
C ALA A 143 -28.71 2.60 -7.36
N MET A 144 -28.47 1.45 -7.99
CA MET A 144 -27.13 0.99 -8.33
C MET A 144 -26.70 1.62 -9.66
N VAL A 145 -25.85 2.66 -9.56
CA VAL A 145 -25.45 3.47 -10.70
C VAL A 145 -24.12 2.99 -11.27
N LYS A 146 -24.11 2.73 -12.58
CA LYS A 146 -22.86 2.45 -13.30
C LYS A 146 -21.99 3.69 -13.30
N SER A 147 -20.79 3.56 -12.80
CA SER A 147 -19.81 4.63 -12.64
C SER A 147 -18.46 4.23 -13.27
N SER A 148 -17.68 5.22 -13.62
CA SER A 148 -16.34 5.05 -14.18
C SER A 148 -15.32 5.70 -13.29
N LEU A 149 -14.18 5.04 -13.12
CA LEU A 149 -12.98 5.60 -12.49
C LEU A 149 -12.12 6.29 -13.56
N GLY A 150 -11.60 7.46 -13.23
CA GLY A 150 -10.68 8.18 -14.11
C GLY A 150 -9.36 7.47 -14.35
N LYS A 151 -8.92 6.65 -13.39
CA LYS A 151 -7.73 5.76 -13.48
C LYS A 151 -7.90 4.57 -12.54
N PRO A 152 -7.29 3.40 -12.84
CA PRO A 152 -7.30 2.26 -11.93
C PRO A 152 -6.44 2.54 -10.69
N ILE A 153 -6.94 2.25 -9.50
CA ILE A 153 -6.28 2.50 -8.21
C ILE A 153 -6.25 1.31 -7.25
N GLY A 154 -6.52 0.11 -7.72
CA GLY A 154 -6.56 -1.11 -6.89
C GLY A 154 -7.79 -1.17 -6.01
N THR A 155 -7.64 -1.53 -4.74
CA THR A 155 -8.74 -1.49 -3.75
C THR A 155 -8.89 -0.07 -3.22
N PHE A 156 -10.14 0.43 -3.21
CA PHE A 156 -10.44 1.81 -2.85
C PHE A 156 -11.77 1.94 -2.13
N ALA A 157 -11.91 3.01 -1.37
CA ALA A 157 -13.18 3.43 -0.81
C ALA A 157 -13.75 4.63 -1.57
N VAL A 158 -15.05 4.68 -1.68
CA VAL A 158 -15.78 5.84 -2.19
C VAL A 158 -16.79 6.26 -1.13
N GLU A 159 -16.81 7.55 -0.83
CA GLU A 159 -17.84 8.20 -0.05
C GLU A 159 -18.01 9.61 -0.60
N ALA A 160 -19.23 10.03 -0.87
CA ALA A 160 -19.44 11.35 -1.40
C ALA A 160 -20.88 11.86 -1.21
N GLU A 161 -21.01 13.18 -1.23
CA GLU A 161 -22.28 13.86 -1.36
C GLU A 161 -22.27 14.68 -2.66
N CYS A 162 -23.28 14.50 -3.48
CA CYS A 162 -23.42 15.18 -4.76
C CYS A 162 -24.81 15.80 -4.90
N GLY A 163 -25.00 16.99 -4.32
CA GLY A 163 -26.30 17.63 -4.21
C GLY A 163 -27.24 16.79 -3.33
N ASP A 164 -28.40 16.42 -3.89
CA ASP A 164 -29.40 15.62 -3.17
C ASP A 164 -29.12 14.11 -3.18
N VAL A 165 -27.95 13.70 -3.69
CA VAL A 165 -27.55 12.29 -3.76
C VAL A 165 -26.36 12.03 -2.88
N ILE A 166 -26.48 11.03 -2.02
CA ILE A 166 -25.41 10.52 -1.18
C ILE A 166 -24.88 9.24 -1.81
N VAL A 167 -23.57 9.10 -1.90
CA VAL A 167 -22.87 7.86 -2.19
C VAL A 167 -22.36 7.31 -0.85
N PRO A 168 -23.01 6.30 -0.27
CA PRO A 168 -22.58 5.75 0.99
C PRO A 168 -21.17 5.18 0.90
N MET A 169 -20.40 5.27 2.00
CA MET A 169 -19.06 4.71 2.05
C MET A 169 -19.09 3.22 1.68
N SER A 170 -18.33 2.88 0.67
CA SER A 170 -18.23 1.52 0.17
C SER A 170 -16.82 1.25 -0.35
N VAL A 171 -16.37 -0.01 -0.16
CA VAL A 171 -15.05 -0.46 -0.59
C VAL A 171 -15.18 -1.31 -1.84
N HIS A 172 -14.37 -1.02 -2.83
CA HIS A 172 -14.39 -1.66 -4.13
C HIS A 172 -12.99 -2.06 -4.58
N VAL A 173 -12.93 -3.07 -5.43
CA VAL A 173 -11.75 -3.39 -6.23
C VAL A 173 -11.88 -2.72 -7.59
N SER A 174 -10.79 -2.26 -8.18
CA SER A 174 -10.78 -1.60 -9.48
C SER A 174 -11.19 -2.60 -10.57
N GLU A 175 -12.44 -2.54 -10.97
CA GLU A 175 -13.04 -3.37 -12.01
C GLU A 175 -13.37 -2.51 -13.24
N ALA A 176 -13.55 -3.18 -14.38
CA ALA A 176 -13.93 -2.50 -15.64
C ALA A 176 -15.30 -1.81 -15.55
N VAL A 177 -16.19 -2.28 -14.67
CA VAL A 177 -17.52 -1.72 -14.44
C VAL A 177 -17.77 -1.55 -12.95
N LEU A 178 -17.64 -0.30 -12.48
CA LEU A 178 -17.96 0.06 -11.11
C LEU A 178 -19.47 0.30 -10.97
N ARG A 179 -20.11 -0.27 -9.94
CA ARG A 179 -21.50 0.00 -9.58
C ARG A 179 -21.55 0.54 -8.16
N LEU A 180 -22.01 1.77 -8.00
CA LEU A 180 -22.12 2.42 -6.71
C LEU A 180 -23.58 2.53 -6.28
N PRO A 181 -23.90 2.24 -5.01
CA PRO A 181 -25.19 2.62 -4.45
C PRO A 181 -25.26 4.15 -4.35
N MET A 182 -26.31 4.75 -4.88
CA MET A 182 -26.57 6.17 -4.78
C MET A 182 -27.95 6.38 -4.19
N VAL A 183 -28.03 7.15 -3.13
CA VAL A 183 -29.24 7.39 -2.34
C VAL A 183 -29.75 8.80 -2.67
N ASN A 184 -30.94 8.90 -3.20
CA ASN A 184 -31.65 10.16 -3.34
C ASN A 184 -32.53 10.39 -2.11
N MET A 185 -32.12 11.32 -1.26
CA MET A 185 -32.84 11.69 -0.03
C MET A 185 -33.90 12.77 -0.26
N SER A 186 -34.01 13.30 -1.47
CA SER A 186 -34.93 14.37 -1.77
C SER A 186 -36.34 13.86 -2.17
N GLY A 187 -37.32 14.75 -2.11
CA GLY A 187 -38.72 14.49 -2.54
C GLY A 187 -38.93 14.55 -4.06
N HIS A 188 -37.87 14.69 -4.87
CA HIS A 188 -37.99 14.81 -6.33
C HIS A 188 -37.01 13.88 -7.07
N HIS A 189 -37.27 13.70 -8.37
CA HIS A 189 -36.39 12.91 -9.22
C HIS A 189 -35.06 13.64 -9.44
N VAL A 190 -33.92 12.96 -9.18
CA VAL A 190 -32.60 13.51 -9.46
C VAL A 190 -32.02 12.88 -10.73
N ARG A 191 -31.71 13.75 -11.71
CA ARG A 191 -31.08 13.32 -12.95
C ARG A 191 -29.57 13.54 -12.91
N LEU A 192 -28.81 12.47 -12.95
CA LEU A 192 -27.36 12.49 -13.07
C LEU A 192 -26.97 12.26 -14.53
N LYS A 193 -26.34 13.25 -15.15
CA LYS A 193 -25.87 13.15 -16.54
C LYS A 193 -24.60 12.31 -16.63
N GLN A 194 -24.39 11.64 -17.74
CA GLN A 194 -23.11 10.98 -18.07
C GLN A 194 -21.95 11.96 -17.90
N GLY A 195 -20.85 11.50 -17.33
CA GLY A 195 -19.66 12.31 -17.03
C GLY A 195 -19.77 13.19 -15.78
N LYS A 196 -20.95 13.25 -15.11
CA LYS A 196 -21.10 13.99 -13.84
C LYS A 196 -20.16 13.40 -12.80
N LEU A 197 -19.31 14.23 -12.21
CA LEU A 197 -18.50 13.88 -11.04
C LEU A 197 -19.43 13.64 -9.85
N VAL A 198 -19.30 12.48 -9.22
CA VAL A 198 -20.11 12.09 -8.05
C VAL A 198 -19.28 11.84 -6.81
N GLY A 199 -17.99 11.87 -6.93
CA GLY A 199 -17.08 11.76 -5.80
C GLY A 199 -15.65 11.43 -6.20
N LYS A 200 -14.83 11.17 -5.19
CA LYS A 200 -13.46 10.67 -5.36
C LYS A 200 -13.35 9.29 -4.74
N ALA A 201 -12.65 8.42 -5.42
CA ALA A 201 -12.21 7.14 -4.90
C ALA A 201 -10.83 7.30 -4.28
N GLU A 202 -10.65 6.86 -3.05
CA GLU A 202 -9.37 6.87 -2.35
C GLU A 202 -8.88 5.45 -2.17
N GLN A 203 -7.65 5.19 -2.58
CA GLN A 203 -7.03 3.89 -2.35
C GLN A 203 -6.90 3.62 -0.86
N LYS A 204 -7.57 2.57 -0.37
CA LYS A 204 -7.39 2.10 1.01
C LYS A 204 -6.27 1.07 1.05
N ARG A 205 -5.34 1.27 1.97
CA ARG A 205 -4.42 0.20 2.38
C ARG A 205 -5.13 -0.57 3.48
N TYR A 206 -5.36 -1.84 3.25
CA TYR A 206 -5.63 -2.73 4.38
C TYR A 206 -4.31 -2.90 5.11
N VAL A 207 -4.28 -2.45 6.34
CA VAL A 207 -3.21 -2.70 7.32
C VAL A 207 -3.28 -4.15 7.78
#